data_1869905d1d7161c41fd9d64eb619e476
#
_entry.id   1869905d1d7161c41fd9d64eb619e476
#
_cell.length_a   1.000
_cell.length_b   1.000
_cell.length_c   1.000
_cell.angle_alpha   90.00
_cell.angle_beta   90.00
_cell.angle_gamma   90.00
#
_symmetry.space_group_name_H-M   'P 1'
#
loop_
_entity.id
_entity.type
_entity.pdbx_description
1 polymer ?
#
loop_
_entity_poly.entity_id
_entity_poly.type
_entity_poly.pdbx_seq_one_letter_code
_entity_poly.pdbx_strand_id
1 'polypeptide(L)'
;SAGELSDNKYKKITYSFNKLGARKDKINEKKRNTHVSFGDSFVFCKHVKNDETWQKELSKLTKSYVANYGVNNYGVDQAFLKYKKKKINSKIVFLGFVPETIIRVHSTWKHYSEYGNILGFKPRFELKKNRLNLIKNSLKDPNKLISDISKIKIINSVKKNDFWYKNKFSNDILTFPFIIKIFKNFKRNYFILFYFTFFFI
;
A
#
# COMPACT_ATOMS: atom_id res chain seq x y z
N SER A 1 -0.61 16.44 -2.33
CA SER A 1 0.61 16.24 -1.55
C SER A 1 1.77 15.96 -2.50
N ALA A 2 2.78 16.82 -2.51
CA ALA A 2 4.02 16.61 -3.23
C ALA A 2 4.84 15.59 -2.41
N GLY A 3 5.09 14.41 -2.95
CA GLY A 3 6.04 13.49 -2.36
C GLY A 3 7.45 13.89 -2.78
N GLU A 4 8.26 14.36 -1.84
CA GLU A 4 9.68 14.56 -2.06
C GLU A 4 10.44 13.26 -1.85
N LEU A 5 11.19 12.83 -2.85
CA LEU A 5 12.26 11.87 -2.71
C LEU A 5 13.57 12.69 -2.80
N SER A 6 14.21 12.88 -1.64
CA SER A 6 15.53 13.48 -1.57
C SER A 6 16.58 12.39 -1.78
N ASP A 7 16.94 12.17 -3.03
CA ASP A 7 18.23 11.59 -3.36
C ASP A 7 18.84 12.51 -4.43
N ASN A 8 20.05 13.00 -4.23
CA ASN A 8 20.72 14.01 -5.05
C ASN A 8 20.91 13.59 -6.52
N LYS A 9 20.40 12.46 -6.94
CA LYS A 9 20.46 11.89 -8.28
C LYS A 9 19.14 11.96 -9.05
N TYR A 10 18.00 12.22 -8.39
CA TYR A 10 16.67 12.18 -9.03
C TYR A 10 16.05 13.57 -9.14
N LYS A 11 15.71 13.93 -10.36
CA LYS A 11 14.98 15.16 -10.68
C LYS A 11 13.64 15.18 -9.92
N LYS A 12 13.36 16.26 -9.19
CA LYS A 12 12.08 16.45 -8.47
C LYS A 12 10.89 16.28 -9.43
N ILE A 13 10.01 15.32 -9.17
CA ILE A 13 8.82 15.07 -9.97
C ILE A 13 7.60 15.56 -9.22
N THR A 14 6.88 16.51 -9.83
CA THR A 14 5.64 17.04 -9.28
C THR A 14 4.44 16.34 -9.92
N TYR A 15 3.55 15.84 -9.06
CA TYR A 15 2.29 15.23 -9.48
C TYR A 15 1.14 16.21 -9.31
N SER A 16 0.27 16.29 -10.30
CA SER A 16 -0.97 17.05 -10.21
C SER A 16 -2.18 16.14 -10.45
N PHE A 17 -3.31 16.51 -9.84
CA PHE A 17 -4.53 15.73 -9.88
C PHE A 17 -5.69 16.60 -10.38
N ASN A 18 -6.63 15.98 -11.08
CA ASN A 18 -7.87 16.63 -11.47
C ASN A 18 -8.89 16.62 -10.30
N LYS A 19 -10.02 17.30 -10.49
CA LYS A 19 -11.10 17.40 -9.48
C LYS A 19 -11.66 16.04 -9.04
N LEU A 20 -11.56 15.02 -9.88
CA LEU A 20 -11.98 13.66 -9.57
C LEU A 20 -10.91 12.82 -8.87
N GLY A 21 -9.71 13.38 -8.67
CA GLY A 21 -8.58 12.73 -8.00
C GLY A 21 -7.82 11.73 -8.88
N ALA A 22 -7.96 11.80 -10.21
CA ALA A 22 -7.06 11.13 -11.14
C ALA A 22 -5.82 11.99 -11.40
N ARG A 23 -4.70 11.39 -11.78
CA ARG A 23 -3.54 12.15 -12.26
C ARG A 23 -3.96 13.03 -13.44
N LYS A 24 -3.52 14.30 -13.40
CA LYS A 24 -3.96 15.31 -14.36
C LYS A 24 -3.41 15.01 -15.75
N ASP A 25 -4.29 15.03 -16.75
CA ASP A 25 -3.95 14.99 -18.17
C ASP A 25 -4.45 16.26 -18.85
N LYS A 26 -3.55 17.21 -19.09
CA LYS A 26 -3.89 18.52 -19.66
C LYS A 26 -4.65 18.45 -20.99
N ILE A 27 -4.43 17.39 -21.77
CA ILE A 27 -4.97 17.28 -23.14
C ILE A 27 -6.37 16.62 -23.12
N ASN A 28 -6.61 15.69 -22.21
CA ASN A 28 -7.80 14.82 -22.27
C ASN A 28 -8.80 15.03 -21.14
N GLU A 29 -8.61 16.02 -20.27
CA GLU A 29 -9.52 16.28 -19.13
C GLU A 29 -10.97 16.57 -19.54
N LYS A 30 -11.18 17.09 -20.74
CA LYS A 30 -12.50 17.41 -21.29
C LYS A 30 -13.19 16.22 -21.95
N LYS A 31 -12.48 15.13 -22.22
CA LYS A 31 -13.07 13.92 -22.80
C LYS A 31 -13.78 13.12 -21.73
N ARG A 32 -14.94 12.54 -22.05
CA ARG A 32 -15.58 11.56 -21.17
C ARG A 32 -14.60 10.40 -20.93
N ASN A 33 -14.41 10.03 -19.66
CA ASN A 33 -13.58 8.90 -19.28
C ASN A 33 -14.16 7.64 -19.91
N THR A 34 -13.53 7.16 -20.97
CA THR A 34 -13.92 5.90 -21.59
C THR A 34 -13.30 4.71 -20.89
N HIS A 35 -12.12 4.92 -20.29
CA HIS A 35 -11.37 3.90 -19.56
C HIS A 35 -10.81 4.48 -18.27
N VAL A 36 -10.66 3.62 -17.26
CA VAL A 36 -10.09 4.01 -15.96
C VAL A 36 -9.13 2.95 -15.48
N SER A 37 -8.10 3.37 -14.76
CA SER A 37 -7.13 2.46 -14.15
C SER A 37 -7.03 2.67 -12.64
N PHE A 38 -7.03 1.58 -11.88
CA PHE A 38 -6.87 1.52 -10.43
C PHE A 38 -5.75 0.55 -10.08
N GLY A 39 -5.01 0.83 -9.04
CA GLY A 39 -3.91 -0.01 -8.59
C GLY A 39 -2.96 0.70 -7.65
N ASP A 40 -1.76 0.18 -7.58
CA ASP A 40 -0.67 0.61 -6.71
C ASP A 40 0.25 1.68 -7.33
N SER A 41 1.51 1.72 -6.89
CA SER A 41 2.53 2.64 -7.40
C SER A 41 2.91 2.40 -8.86
N PHE A 42 2.75 1.19 -9.38
CA PHE A 42 3.00 0.90 -10.81
C PHE A 42 1.86 1.46 -11.67
N VAL A 43 0.63 1.35 -11.22
CA VAL A 43 -0.50 2.01 -11.89
C VAL A 43 -0.43 3.51 -11.73
N PHE A 44 -0.06 4.01 -10.55
CA PHE A 44 0.18 5.43 -10.34
C PHE A 44 1.29 5.97 -11.22
N CYS A 45 2.23 5.14 -11.67
CA CYS A 45 3.44 5.53 -12.39
C CYS A 45 4.31 6.47 -11.54
N LYS A 46 4.68 6.01 -10.34
CA LYS A 46 5.66 6.72 -9.51
C LYS A 46 6.97 6.86 -10.30
N HIS A 47 7.66 7.96 -10.16
CA HIS A 47 8.93 8.30 -10.80
C HIS A 47 8.85 8.85 -12.24
N VAL A 48 7.65 9.02 -12.82
CA VAL A 48 7.48 9.69 -14.12
C VAL A 48 6.49 10.84 -14.01
N LYS A 49 6.59 11.82 -14.93
CA LYS A 49 5.68 12.96 -14.99
C LYS A 49 4.26 12.53 -15.42
N ASN A 50 3.30 13.46 -15.33
CA ASN A 50 1.90 13.16 -15.69
C ASN A 50 1.70 12.79 -17.16
N ASP A 51 2.54 13.30 -18.04
CA ASP A 51 2.51 13.05 -19.48
C ASP A 51 3.34 11.83 -19.94
N GLU A 52 4.07 11.20 -19.01
CA GLU A 52 4.93 10.03 -19.25
C GLU A 52 4.32 8.72 -18.72
N THR A 53 3.06 8.74 -18.30
CA THR A 53 2.40 7.56 -17.74
C THR A 53 1.95 6.59 -18.83
N TRP A 54 1.92 5.28 -18.55
CA TRP A 54 1.43 4.29 -19.50
C TRP A 54 -0.04 4.54 -19.91
N GLN A 55 -0.85 5.11 -19.01
CA GLN A 55 -2.23 5.51 -19.35
C GLN A 55 -2.25 6.61 -20.40
N LYS A 56 -1.28 7.50 -20.36
CA LYS A 56 -1.14 8.56 -21.37
C LYS A 56 -0.77 7.96 -22.73
N GLU A 57 0.18 7.05 -22.75
CA GLU A 57 0.59 6.36 -23.99
C GLU A 57 -0.57 5.50 -24.53
N LEU A 58 -1.25 4.75 -23.68
CA LEU A 58 -2.43 3.98 -24.10
C LEU A 58 -3.54 4.90 -24.63
N SER A 59 -3.73 6.07 -24.03
CA SER A 59 -4.71 7.06 -24.52
C SER A 59 -4.38 7.58 -25.91
N LYS A 60 -3.11 7.73 -26.24
CA LYS A 60 -2.66 8.11 -27.60
C LYS A 60 -2.94 7.00 -28.60
N LEU A 61 -2.54 5.78 -28.28
CA LEU A 61 -2.69 4.60 -29.14
C LEU A 61 -4.15 4.27 -29.44
N THR A 62 -5.00 4.31 -28.42
CA THR A 62 -6.43 3.94 -28.55
C THR A 62 -7.33 5.10 -28.94
N LYS A 63 -6.81 6.32 -29.02
CA LYS A 63 -7.57 7.57 -29.18
C LYS A 63 -8.67 7.76 -28.12
N SER A 64 -8.56 7.08 -26.99
CA SER A 64 -9.50 7.09 -25.87
C SER A 64 -8.81 7.58 -24.61
N TYR A 65 -9.51 8.34 -23.77
CA TYR A 65 -8.93 8.80 -22.51
C TYR A 65 -8.88 7.66 -21.48
N VAL A 66 -7.71 7.43 -20.89
CA VAL A 66 -7.51 6.48 -19.79
C VAL A 66 -7.14 7.26 -18.52
N ALA A 67 -8.07 7.35 -17.58
CA ALA A 67 -7.85 8.07 -16.32
C ALA A 67 -7.03 7.23 -15.34
N ASN A 68 -6.02 7.84 -14.73
CA ASN A 68 -5.13 7.20 -13.77
C ASN A 68 -5.57 7.48 -12.33
N TYR A 69 -6.15 6.49 -11.66
CA TYR A 69 -6.54 6.50 -10.24
C TYR A 69 -5.62 5.65 -9.36
N GLY A 70 -4.45 5.26 -9.85
CA GLY A 70 -3.44 4.55 -9.05
C GLY A 70 -3.06 5.32 -7.78
N VAL A 71 -2.62 4.61 -6.75
CA VAL A 71 -2.19 5.19 -5.48
C VAL A 71 -1.00 4.42 -4.94
N ASN A 72 0.05 5.13 -4.56
CA ASN A 72 1.22 4.50 -3.96
C ASN A 72 0.83 3.66 -2.73
N ASN A 73 1.48 2.53 -2.57
CA ASN A 73 1.30 1.60 -1.45
C ASN A 73 -0.09 0.95 -1.33
N TYR A 74 -0.97 1.08 -2.31
CA TYR A 74 -2.23 0.36 -2.31
C TYR A 74 -2.01 -1.15 -2.51
N GLY A 75 -2.79 -1.95 -1.79
CA GLY A 75 -3.09 -3.33 -2.16
C GLY A 75 -4.25 -3.36 -3.17
N VAL A 76 -4.44 -4.50 -3.82
CA VAL A 76 -5.53 -4.70 -4.78
C VAL A 76 -6.91 -4.48 -4.15
N ASP A 77 -7.07 -4.84 -2.88
CA ASP A 77 -8.26 -4.59 -2.06
C ASP A 77 -8.61 -3.10 -1.94
N GLN A 78 -7.61 -2.26 -1.69
CA GLN A 78 -7.80 -0.81 -1.62
C GLN A 78 -8.09 -0.20 -2.99
N ALA A 79 -7.44 -0.68 -4.04
CA ALA A 79 -7.70 -0.28 -5.41
C ALA A 79 -9.16 -0.60 -5.80
N PHE A 80 -9.63 -1.79 -5.46
CA PHE A 80 -11.03 -2.20 -5.67
C PHE A 80 -12.01 -1.34 -4.87
N LEU A 81 -11.73 -1.06 -3.58
CA LEU A 81 -12.58 -0.18 -2.77
C LEU A 81 -12.64 1.24 -3.33
N LYS A 82 -11.51 1.75 -3.84
CA LYS A 82 -11.47 3.06 -4.51
C LYS A 82 -12.33 3.07 -5.78
N TYR A 83 -12.24 2.03 -6.60
CA TYR A 83 -13.10 1.86 -7.76
C TYR A 83 -14.59 1.89 -7.38
N LYS A 84 -14.99 1.05 -6.43
CA LYS A 84 -16.37 0.99 -5.92
C LYS A 84 -16.88 2.35 -5.41
N LYS A 85 -16.02 3.09 -4.69
CA LYS A 85 -16.37 4.41 -4.14
C LYS A 85 -16.53 5.47 -5.22
N LYS A 86 -15.72 5.42 -6.28
CA LYS A 86 -15.73 6.44 -7.34
C LYS A 86 -16.96 6.39 -8.23
N LYS A 87 -17.63 5.23 -8.37
CA LYS A 87 -18.84 5.05 -9.21
C LYS A 87 -18.69 5.65 -10.62
N ILE A 88 -17.51 5.51 -11.22
CA ILE A 88 -17.23 6.08 -12.54
C ILE A 88 -17.82 5.14 -13.60
N ASN A 89 -18.66 5.68 -14.46
CA ASN A 89 -19.12 4.94 -15.64
C ASN A 89 -17.99 4.94 -16.68
N SER A 90 -17.45 3.76 -16.98
CA SER A 90 -16.37 3.58 -17.94
C SER A 90 -16.57 2.28 -18.72
N LYS A 91 -16.13 2.27 -19.99
CA LYS A 91 -16.22 1.07 -20.84
C LYS A 91 -15.25 -0.03 -20.40
N ILE A 92 -14.04 0.35 -19.96
CA ILE A 92 -13.00 -0.58 -19.53
C ILE A 92 -12.44 -0.10 -18.20
N VAL A 93 -12.25 -1.04 -17.27
CA VAL A 93 -11.59 -0.82 -15.99
C VAL A 93 -10.33 -1.68 -15.95
N PHE A 94 -9.18 -1.04 -15.86
CA PHE A 94 -7.90 -1.71 -15.62
C PHE A 94 -7.67 -1.78 -14.11
N LEU A 95 -7.52 -2.99 -13.59
CA LEU A 95 -7.06 -3.22 -12.21
C LEU A 95 -5.65 -3.79 -12.27
N GLY A 96 -4.67 -2.93 -12.00
CA GLY A 96 -3.26 -3.32 -12.03
C GLY A 96 -2.73 -3.66 -10.64
N PHE A 97 -1.94 -4.73 -10.57
CA PHE A 97 -1.23 -5.13 -9.37
C PHE A 97 0.03 -5.91 -9.73
N VAL A 98 1.00 -5.94 -8.84
CA VAL A 98 2.19 -6.77 -8.93
C VAL A 98 2.20 -7.78 -7.77
N PRO A 99 2.89 -8.93 -7.91
CA PRO A 99 2.89 -9.98 -6.89
C PRO A 99 3.25 -9.48 -5.49
N GLU A 100 4.16 -8.53 -5.37
CA GLU A 100 4.57 -7.93 -4.09
C GLU A 100 3.43 -7.25 -3.35
N THR A 101 2.41 -6.79 -4.06
CA THR A 101 1.24 -6.14 -3.45
C THR A 101 0.29 -7.12 -2.76
N ILE A 102 0.41 -8.42 -3.02
CA ILE A 102 -0.36 -9.47 -2.33
C ILE A 102 -0.12 -9.40 -0.83
N ILE A 103 1.11 -9.15 -0.40
CA ILE A 103 1.44 -8.98 1.01
C ILE A 103 0.62 -7.85 1.64
N ARG A 104 0.33 -6.80 0.90
CA ARG A 104 -0.48 -5.66 1.38
C ARG A 104 -1.93 -6.05 1.66
N VAL A 105 -2.43 -7.08 1.01
CA VAL A 105 -3.76 -7.64 1.30
C VAL A 105 -3.73 -8.50 2.55
N HIS A 106 -2.70 -9.31 2.72
CA HIS A 106 -2.58 -10.28 3.81
C HIS A 106 -2.09 -9.71 5.13
N SER A 107 -1.38 -8.58 5.10
CA SER A 107 -0.78 -8.01 6.29
C SER A 107 -0.84 -6.49 6.32
N THR A 108 -1.55 -5.98 7.29
CA THR A 108 -1.47 -4.59 7.73
C THR A 108 -0.19 -4.36 8.53
N TRP A 109 0.18 -5.36 9.34
CA TRP A 109 1.27 -5.29 10.29
C TRP A 109 2.64 -5.20 9.61
N LYS A 110 2.84 -5.88 8.49
CA LYS A 110 4.10 -5.81 7.75
C LYS A 110 4.48 -4.37 7.38
N HIS A 111 3.56 -3.63 6.80
CA HIS A 111 3.82 -2.25 6.41
C HIS A 111 4.14 -1.33 7.59
N TYR A 112 3.50 -1.57 8.73
CA TYR A 112 3.78 -0.81 9.94
C TYR A 112 5.16 -1.15 10.50
N SER A 113 5.46 -2.44 10.69
CA SER A 113 6.67 -2.86 11.40
C SER A 113 7.95 -2.77 10.57
N GLU A 114 7.88 -2.99 9.25
CA GLU A 114 9.07 -2.91 8.40
C GLU A 114 9.38 -1.49 7.91
N TYR A 115 8.36 -0.66 7.72
CA TYR A 115 8.54 0.66 7.11
C TYR A 115 8.05 1.82 7.99
N GLY A 116 7.63 1.55 9.23
CA GLY A 116 7.03 2.56 10.10
C GLY A 116 5.75 3.19 9.52
N ASN A 117 5.15 2.54 8.52
CA ASN A 117 4.02 3.11 7.78
C ASN A 117 2.71 2.91 8.52
N ILE A 118 2.33 3.89 9.34
CA ILE A 118 1.04 3.90 10.04
C ILE A 118 -0.17 3.91 9.09
N LEU A 119 -0.01 4.37 7.84
CA LEU A 119 -1.03 4.28 6.80
C LEU A 119 -1.22 2.84 6.29
N GLY A 120 -0.40 1.90 6.71
CA GLY A 120 -0.60 0.47 6.48
C GLY A 120 -1.87 -0.07 7.14
N PHE A 121 -2.35 0.56 8.21
CA PHE A 121 -3.64 0.23 8.83
C PHE A 121 -4.78 0.66 7.91
N LYS A 122 -5.46 -0.30 7.33
CA LYS A 122 -6.43 -0.09 6.25
C LYS A 122 -7.61 -1.07 6.36
N PRO A 123 -8.74 -0.80 5.69
CA PRO A 123 -9.76 -1.81 5.51
C PRO A 123 -9.22 -2.94 4.63
N ARG A 124 -9.72 -4.15 4.82
CA ARG A 124 -9.34 -5.34 4.06
C ARG A 124 -10.50 -6.28 3.89
N PHE A 125 -10.37 -7.24 3.00
CA PHE A 125 -11.33 -8.32 2.85
C PHE A 125 -10.86 -9.59 3.56
N GLU A 126 -11.82 -10.33 4.11
CA GLU A 126 -11.64 -11.66 4.65
C GLU A 126 -12.61 -12.61 3.94
N LEU A 127 -12.10 -13.76 3.51
CA LEU A 127 -12.94 -14.80 2.93
C LEU A 127 -13.53 -15.67 4.06
N LYS A 128 -14.86 -15.64 4.23
CA LYS A 128 -15.59 -16.49 5.16
C LYS A 128 -16.74 -17.17 4.43
N LYS A 129 -16.80 -18.50 4.51
CA LYS A 129 -17.86 -19.30 3.88
C LYS A 129 -18.07 -18.92 2.41
N ASN A 130 -16.99 -18.82 1.64
CA ASN A 130 -16.96 -18.41 0.22
C ASN A 130 -17.52 -17.00 -0.07
N ARG A 131 -17.61 -16.12 0.94
CA ARG A 131 -18.03 -14.74 0.76
C ARG A 131 -16.94 -13.78 1.22
N LEU A 132 -16.72 -12.73 0.45
CA LEU A 132 -15.82 -11.64 0.82
C LEU A 132 -16.50 -10.70 1.80
N ASN A 133 -15.99 -10.65 3.03
CA ASN A 133 -16.46 -9.74 4.07
C ASN A 133 -15.46 -8.59 4.23
N LEU A 134 -15.96 -7.36 4.18
CA LEU A 134 -15.14 -6.17 4.41
C LEU A 134 -14.91 -5.96 5.91
N ILE A 135 -13.66 -6.05 6.34
CA ILE A 135 -13.23 -5.64 7.67
C ILE A 135 -12.86 -4.17 7.60
N LYS A 136 -13.61 -3.34 8.29
CA LYS A 136 -13.36 -1.89 8.34
C LYS A 136 -12.07 -1.59 9.06
N ASN A 137 -11.42 -0.47 8.69
CA ASN A 137 -10.28 0.02 9.44
C ASN A 137 -10.69 0.36 10.88
N SER A 138 -9.97 -0.19 11.85
CA SER A 138 -10.19 0.10 13.27
C SER A 138 -9.65 1.47 13.68
N LEU A 139 -8.68 2.00 12.93
CA LEU A 139 -8.12 3.34 13.11
C LEU A 139 -8.87 4.34 12.24
N LYS A 140 -9.82 5.05 12.83
CA LYS A 140 -10.74 5.91 12.07
C LYS A 140 -10.27 7.36 11.96
N ASP A 141 -9.56 7.85 12.97
CA ASP A 141 -9.13 9.24 13.07
C ASP A 141 -7.61 9.34 12.86
N PRO A 142 -7.15 9.96 11.76
CA PRO A 142 -5.72 10.15 11.52
C PRO A 142 -5.01 10.93 12.64
N ASN A 143 -5.69 11.86 13.30
CA ASN A 143 -5.11 12.69 14.36
C ASN A 143 -4.91 11.92 15.68
N LYS A 144 -5.66 10.82 15.86
CA LYS A 144 -5.54 9.92 17.02
C LYS A 144 -4.73 8.67 16.73
N LEU A 145 -4.12 8.59 15.57
CA LEU A 145 -3.49 7.38 15.06
C LEU A 145 -2.41 6.86 16.02
N ILE A 146 -1.52 7.73 16.49
CA ILE A 146 -0.41 7.36 17.39
C ILE A 146 -0.96 6.87 18.73
N SER A 147 -1.91 7.59 19.33
CA SER A 147 -2.51 7.21 20.61
C SER A 147 -3.37 5.95 20.50
N ASP A 148 -3.99 5.71 19.35
CA ASP A 148 -4.84 4.55 19.13
C ASP A 148 -4.03 3.28 18.80
N ILE A 149 -2.87 3.40 18.14
CA ILE A 149 -1.96 2.28 17.89
C ILE A 149 -1.44 1.71 19.20
N SER A 150 -1.17 2.54 20.20
CA SER A 150 -0.69 2.08 21.51
C SER A 150 -1.74 1.29 22.30
N LYS A 151 -3.02 1.38 21.92
CA LYS A 151 -4.09 0.64 22.61
C LYS A 151 -4.02 -0.85 22.29
N ILE A 152 -3.73 -1.65 23.28
CA ILE A 152 -3.62 -3.12 23.19
C ILE A 152 -4.83 -3.75 22.47
N LYS A 153 -6.04 -3.21 22.66
CA LYS A 153 -7.26 -3.71 22.01
C LYS A 153 -7.20 -3.60 20.48
N ILE A 154 -6.68 -2.49 19.95
CA ILE A 154 -6.56 -2.27 18.50
C ILE A 154 -5.48 -3.17 17.94
N ILE A 155 -4.32 -3.23 18.59
CA ILE A 155 -3.22 -4.11 18.21
C ILE A 155 -3.71 -5.56 18.17
N ASN A 156 -4.44 -6.03 19.18
CA ASN A 156 -4.95 -7.39 19.23
C ASN A 156 -5.99 -7.68 18.12
N SER A 157 -6.82 -6.70 17.75
CA SER A 157 -7.76 -6.87 16.64
C SER A 157 -7.05 -7.03 15.28
N VAL A 158 -5.96 -6.32 15.08
CA VAL A 158 -5.13 -6.43 13.87
C VAL A 158 -4.38 -7.75 13.84
N LYS A 159 -3.76 -8.14 14.98
CA LYS A 159 -2.99 -9.38 15.11
C LYS A 159 -3.81 -10.63 14.78
N LYS A 160 -5.07 -10.67 15.20
CA LYS A 160 -5.93 -11.85 15.09
C LYS A 160 -6.00 -12.42 13.68
N ASN A 161 -6.01 -11.56 12.68
CA ASN A 161 -6.27 -11.92 11.28
C ASN A 161 -5.10 -11.56 10.35
N ASP A 162 -3.96 -11.18 10.88
CA ASP A 162 -2.79 -10.80 10.08
C ASP A 162 -1.88 -12.01 9.89
N PHE A 163 -1.77 -12.48 8.64
CA PHE A 163 -0.93 -13.63 8.32
C PHE A 163 0.53 -13.40 8.69
N TRP A 164 1.06 -12.22 8.39
CA TRP A 164 2.47 -11.91 8.62
C TRP A 164 2.80 -11.77 10.10
N TYR A 165 1.86 -11.20 10.86
CA TYR A 165 2.01 -11.12 12.31
C TYR A 165 2.15 -12.51 12.94
N LYS A 166 1.26 -13.44 12.60
CA LYS A 166 1.28 -14.81 13.17
C LYS A 166 2.56 -15.56 12.82
N ASN A 167 3.01 -15.46 11.58
CA ASN A 167 4.11 -16.30 11.06
C ASN A 167 5.50 -15.69 11.27
N LYS A 168 5.59 -14.39 11.47
CA LYS A 168 6.87 -13.70 11.62
C LYS A 168 6.91 -12.81 12.86
N PHE A 169 6.12 -11.75 12.89
CA PHE A 169 6.29 -10.70 13.90
C PHE A 169 5.98 -11.11 15.32
N SER A 170 5.08 -12.07 15.56
CA SER A 170 4.83 -12.60 16.90
C SER A 170 6.06 -13.24 17.52
N ASN A 171 6.95 -13.77 16.67
CA ASN A 171 8.20 -14.38 17.09
C ASN A 171 9.31 -13.34 17.29
N ASP A 172 9.19 -12.17 16.64
CA ASP A 172 10.18 -11.10 16.68
C ASP A 172 10.02 -10.17 17.88
N ILE A 173 8.81 -10.14 18.48
CA ILE A 173 8.55 -9.30 19.64
C ILE A 173 9.31 -9.85 20.84
N LEU A 174 10.27 -9.06 21.31
CA LEU A 174 11.00 -9.36 22.53
C LEU A 174 10.07 -9.18 23.73
N THR A 175 9.80 -10.26 24.43
CA THR A 175 9.04 -10.27 25.70
C THR A 175 9.93 -10.74 26.82
N PHE A 176 9.75 -10.18 28.01
CA PHE A 176 10.47 -10.66 29.19
C PHE A 176 10.06 -12.12 29.54
N PRO A 177 10.99 -12.99 29.92
CA PRO A 177 12.44 -12.78 29.94
C PRO A 177 13.05 -12.88 28.53
N PHE A 178 13.78 -11.84 28.13
CA PHE A 178 14.33 -11.68 26.77
C PHE A 178 15.22 -12.85 26.33
N ILE A 179 15.96 -13.40 27.26
CA ILE A 179 16.88 -14.54 27.06
C ILE A 179 16.15 -15.75 26.42
N ILE A 180 14.95 -16.09 26.91
CA ILE A 180 14.17 -17.21 26.37
C ILE A 180 13.79 -16.95 24.92
N LYS A 181 13.44 -15.71 24.56
CA LYS A 181 13.12 -15.35 23.17
C LYS A 181 14.34 -15.38 22.27
N ILE A 182 15.50 -14.97 22.75
CA ILE A 182 16.77 -15.05 22.02
C ILE A 182 17.08 -16.51 21.68
N PHE A 183 16.97 -17.42 22.64
CA PHE A 183 17.21 -18.84 22.41
C PHE A 183 16.17 -19.49 21.49
N LYS A 184 14.89 -19.20 21.64
CA LYS A 184 13.83 -19.71 20.74
C LYS A 184 14.03 -19.27 19.29
N ASN A 185 14.64 -18.13 19.05
CA ASN A 185 14.93 -17.59 17.73
C ASN A 185 16.42 -17.62 17.39
N PHE A 186 17.20 -18.54 18.00
CA PHE A 186 18.65 -18.59 17.91
C PHE A 186 19.19 -18.54 16.47
N LYS A 187 18.66 -19.36 15.57
CA LYS A 187 19.09 -19.38 14.16
C LYS A 187 18.97 -17.99 13.50
N ARG A 188 17.91 -17.26 13.77
CA ARG A 188 17.68 -15.93 13.20
C ARG A 188 18.58 -14.87 13.86
N ASN A 189 18.67 -14.90 15.19
CA ASN A 189 19.51 -13.96 15.95
C ASN A 189 20.98 -14.18 15.65
N TYR A 190 21.41 -15.43 15.43
CA TYR A 190 22.78 -15.75 14.99
C TYR A 190 23.07 -15.10 13.63
N PHE A 191 22.18 -15.18 12.65
CA PHE A 191 22.34 -14.51 11.35
C PHE A 191 22.42 -12.99 11.48
N ILE A 192 21.60 -12.39 12.33
CA ILE A 192 21.62 -10.94 12.57
C ILE A 192 22.92 -10.54 13.25
N LEU A 193 23.35 -11.23 14.29
CA LEU A 193 24.61 -10.98 15.00
C LEU A 193 25.81 -11.19 14.07
N PHE A 194 25.82 -12.25 13.27
CA PHE A 194 26.88 -12.53 12.29
C PHE A 194 26.97 -11.40 11.25
N TYR A 195 25.83 -10.94 10.72
CA TYR A 195 25.80 -9.86 9.74
C TYR A 195 26.33 -8.54 10.33
N PHE A 196 25.93 -8.19 11.55
CA PHE A 196 26.44 -6.99 12.22
C PHE A 196 27.92 -7.08 12.59
N THR A 197 28.42 -8.26 12.96
CA THR A 197 29.83 -8.43 13.34
C THR A 197 30.77 -8.45 12.14
N PHE A 198 30.34 -8.90 10.98
CA PHE A 198 31.21 -9.03 9.79
C PHE A 198 31.07 -7.94 8.74
N PHE A 199 30.02 -7.14 8.77
CA PHE A 199 29.77 -6.10 7.76
C PHE A 199 29.82 -4.68 8.31
N PHE A 200 29.96 -4.48 9.60
CA PHE A 200 30.07 -3.17 10.26
C PHE A 200 31.33 -3.01 11.13
N ILE A 201 32.30 -3.88 11.02
CA ILE A 201 33.68 -3.68 11.42
C ILE A 201 34.50 -3.58 10.12
#